data_2d3e8a7c69dcb995658fe8f1a74c3aa0
#
_entry.id   2d3e8a7c69dcb995658fe8f1a74c3aa0
#
_cell.length_a   1.000
_cell.length_b   1.000
_cell.length_c   1.000
_cell.angle_alpha   90.00
_cell.angle_beta   90.00
_cell.angle_gamma   90.00
#
_symmetry.space_group_name_H-M   'P 1'
#
loop_
_entity.id
_entity.type
_entity.pdbx_description
1 polymer ?
#
loop_
_entity_poly.entity_id
_entity_poly.type
_entity_poly.pdbx_seq_one_letter_code
_entity_poly.pdbx_strand_id
1 'polypeptide(L)'
;MIIDAVKENNLTGIVVCSCSPRMHEATFRKTAAAAGLNPYMVEIANIREQCSWVHKEMPVGTEKAIILAKAAVAKVNLNAPLTPGESPVTKRALVIGGGIAGIQTALDIADAGFPVDIVETKPTIGGKMAQLDKTFPTLDCAACILTPKMVDVAQNEKIRIFSYSEVTDVKGFVGNFDVTIKKKARYVKEDICTGCGACTEKCPQKKVPNEFNLGMDNRRAIYIPFAQAVPKVATIDPNYCTMLKTGKCGLCSKVCTAGAIDYNAKDEFIEEKYGAIVAATGFNPISMDKFDEFAYSQSKDVITSLELERLMNAAGPTGGTLLRPSDGEHPHTIVFVQCVGSRCEACAAKGKEYCSKICCMYTAKHA
;
A
#
# COMPACT_ATOMS: atom_id res chain seq x y z
N MET A 1 25.84 30.97 22.92
CA MET A 1 24.82 32.01 22.64
C MET A 1 23.44 31.67 23.25
N ILE A 2 22.64 30.67 22.83
CA ILE A 2 21.36 30.36 23.51
C ILE A 2 21.58 29.92 24.95
N ILE A 3 22.51 28.99 25.18
CA ILE A 3 22.84 28.47 26.51
C ILE A 3 23.28 29.57 27.45
N ASP A 4 24.15 30.45 26.97
CA ASP A 4 24.69 31.55 27.74
C ASP A 4 23.58 32.56 28.08
N ALA A 5 22.78 32.94 27.07
CA ALA A 5 21.64 33.85 27.27
C ALA A 5 20.63 33.34 28.30
N VAL A 6 20.33 32.03 28.29
CA VAL A 6 19.44 31.42 29.28
C VAL A 6 20.01 31.55 30.67
N LYS A 7 21.28 31.24 30.85
CA LYS A 7 21.95 31.26 32.17
C LYS A 7 22.19 32.69 32.69
N GLU A 8 22.65 33.58 31.83
CA GLU A 8 22.98 34.96 32.21
C GLU A 8 21.74 35.78 32.57
N ASN A 9 20.62 35.52 31.89
CA ASN A 9 19.37 36.26 32.08
C ASN A 9 18.28 35.51 32.85
N ASN A 10 18.59 34.33 33.38
CA ASN A 10 17.63 33.44 34.09
C ASN A 10 16.30 33.26 33.33
N LEU A 11 16.40 32.99 32.04
CA LEU A 11 15.23 32.88 31.20
C LEU A 11 14.41 31.64 31.57
N THR A 12 13.09 31.79 31.59
CA THR A 12 12.12 30.71 31.88
C THR A 12 11.49 30.12 30.64
N GLY A 13 11.69 30.70 29.45
CA GLY A 13 11.20 30.23 28.17
C GLY A 13 12.00 30.81 27.01
N ILE A 14 11.96 30.19 25.86
CA ILE A 14 12.64 30.58 24.63
C ILE A 14 11.68 30.58 23.47
N VAL A 15 11.76 31.62 22.63
CA VAL A 15 11.14 31.66 21.30
C VAL A 15 12.22 31.74 20.25
N VAL A 16 12.16 30.82 19.28
CA VAL A 16 13.10 30.79 18.16
C VAL A 16 12.35 31.16 16.89
N CYS A 17 12.69 32.30 16.30
CA CYS A 17 12.13 32.76 15.03
C CYS A 17 12.95 32.20 13.87
N SER A 18 12.53 31.10 13.27
CA SER A 18 13.31 30.39 12.24
C SER A 18 12.42 29.61 11.24
N CYS A 19 12.89 28.44 10.82
CA CYS A 19 12.20 27.52 9.92
C CYS A 19 11.09 26.74 10.62
N SER A 20 10.54 25.72 9.92
CA SER A 20 9.53 24.82 10.45
C SER A 20 9.97 24.14 11.76
N PRO A 21 9.10 24.08 12.77
CA PRO A 21 9.31 23.26 13.97
C PRO A 21 9.62 21.80 13.64
N ARG A 22 9.01 21.24 12.60
CA ARG A 22 9.21 19.83 12.19
C ARG A 22 10.67 19.46 11.93
N MET A 23 11.49 20.42 11.52
CA MET A 23 12.89 20.17 11.20
C MET A 23 13.83 20.38 12.39
N HIS A 24 13.55 21.37 13.25
CA HIS A 24 14.54 21.87 14.20
C HIS A 24 14.10 21.88 15.65
N GLU A 25 12.85 21.55 15.96
CA GLU A 25 12.32 21.59 17.32
C GLU A 25 13.14 20.73 18.29
N ALA A 26 13.48 19.51 17.88
CA ALA A 26 14.29 18.60 18.70
C ALA A 26 15.69 19.19 19.03
N THR A 27 16.30 19.91 18.09
CA THR A 27 17.60 20.55 18.27
C THR A 27 17.51 21.67 19.30
N PHE A 28 16.52 22.56 19.20
CA PHE A 28 16.35 23.66 20.13
C PHE A 28 15.91 23.19 21.52
N ARG A 29 15.08 22.17 21.62
CA ARG A 29 14.73 21.54 22.90
C ARG A 29 15.94 20.91 23.59
N LYS A 30 16.82 20.22 22.85
CA LYS A 30 18.09 19.70 23.39
C LYS A 30 19.02 20.84 23.86
N THR A 31 19.07 21.95 23.13
CA THR A 31 19.89 23.14 23.53
C THR A 31 19.32 23.77 24.79
N ALA A 32 18.00 23.89 24.92
CA ALA A 32 17.36 24.40 26.13
C ALA A 32 17.65 23.51 27.35
N ALA A 33 17.53 22.17 27.17
CA ALA A 33 17.85 21.22 28.23
C ALA A 33 19.30 21.31 28.68
N ALA A 34 20.25 21.50 27.75
CA ALA A 34 21.68 21.72 28.07
C ALA A 34 21.91 23.01 28.84
N ALA A 35 21.03 24.00 28.73
CA ALA A 35 21.04 25.22 29.49
C ALA A 35 20.39 25.09 30.90
N GLY A 36 19.76 23.96 31.19
CA GLY A 36 18.99 23.74 32.43
C GLY A 36 17.51 24.17 32.35
N LEU A 37 17.03 24.56 31.16
CA LEU A 37 15.66 24.93 30.93
C LEU A 37 14.83 23.67 30.54
N ASN A 38 13.57 23.57 31.02
CA ASN A 38 12.70 22.51 30.59
C ASN A 38 12.50 22.52 29.04
N PRO A 39 12.68 21.40 28.34
CA PRO A 39 12.62 21.34 26.87
C PRO A 39 11.27 21.78 26.28
N TYR A 40 10.21 21.75 27.04
CA TYR A 40 8.87 22.16 26.60
C TYR A 40 8.60 23.65 26.77
N MET A 41 9.55 24.39 27.34
CA MET A 41 9.52 25.84 27.42
C MET A 41 10.19 26.51 26.22
N VAL A 42 10.12 25.84 25.06
CA VAL A 42 10.67 26.30 23.78
C VAL A 42 9.55 26.34 22.74
N GLU A 43 9.36 27.51 22.11
CA GLU A 43 8.43 27.67 20.98
C GLU A 43 9.19 28.13 19.73
N ILE A 44 8.71 27.74 18.57
CA ILE A 44 9.27 28.15 17.29
C ILE A 44 8.22 28.94 16.50
N ALA A 45 8.54 30.18 16.19
CA ALA A 45 7.80 30.98 15.22
C ALA A 45 8.36 30.71 13.81
N ASN A 46 7.56 30.06 12.96
CA ASN A 46 7.96 29.75 11.59
C ASN A 46 7.85 31.00 10.69
N ILE A 47 8.89 31.83 10.71
CA ILE A 47 8.95 33.07 9.93
C ILE A 47 9.51 32.85 8.52
N ARG A 48 10.05 31.68 8.21
CA ARG A 48 10.55 31.35 6.87
C ARG A 48 9.42 30.90 5.96
N GLU A 49 8.80 29.78 6.24
CA GLU A 49 7.78 29.18 5.36
C GLU A 49 6.46 29.94 5.39
N GLN A 50 6.11 30.50 6.55
CA GLN A 50 4.86 31.23 6.71
C GLN A 50 4.96 32.75 6.42
N CYS A 51 6.16 33.31 6.27
CA CYS A 51 6.37 34.71 5.96
C CYS A 51 7.22 34.92 4.71
N SER A 52 8.53 34.67 4.75
CA SER A 52 9.45 35.04 3.66
C SER A 52 9.20 34.25 2.36
N TRP A 53 8.68 33.04 2.43
CA TRP A 53 8.39 32.22 1.24
C TRP A 53 7.05 32.54 0.58
N VAL A 54 6.07 33.05 1.34
CA VAL A 54 4.69 33.27 0.86
C VAL A 54 4.37 34.74 0.60
N HIS A 55 5.23 35.67 1.02
CA HIS A 55 5.08 37.11 0.78
C HIS A 55 6.23 37.65 -0.05
N LYS A 56 5.91 38.25 -1.19
CA LYS A 56 6.89 38.92 -2.07
C LYS A 56 7.33 40.28 -1.51
N GLU A 57 6.39 40.97 -0.82
CA GLU A 57 6.60 42.28 -0.27
C GLU A 57 7.16 42.19 1.15
N MET A 58 8.38 42.72 1.36
CA MET A 58 9.07 42.68 2.63
C MET A 58 8.26 43.27 3.79
N PRO A 59 7.60 44.44 3.68
CA PRO A 59 6.82 44.99 4.77
C PRO A 59 5.73 44.06 5.27
N VAL A 60 4.95 43.45 4.36
CA VAL A 60 3.87 42.52 4.67
C VAL A 60 4.42 41.25 5.37
N GLY A 61 5.49 40.67 4.83
CA GLY A 61 6.17 39.53 5.44
C GLY A 61 6.72 39.85 6.83
N THR A 62 7.26 41.04 7.03
CA THR A 62 7.79 41.51 8.33
C THR A 62 6.69 41.70 9.36
N GLU A 63 5.59 42.35 9.00
CA GLU A 63 4.44 42.51 9.89
C GLU A 63 3.89 41.16 10.37
N LYS A 64 3.71 40.23 9.45
CA LYS A 64 3.30 38.86 9.79
C LYS A 64 4.30 38.16 10.69
N ALA A 65 5.60 38.28 10.44
CA ALA A 65 6.64 37.69 11.26
C ALA A 65 6.58 38.21 12.71
N ILE A 66 6.37 39.53 12.89
CA ILE A 66 6.18 40.14 14.21
C ILE A 66 4.96 39.59 14.91
N ILE A 67 3.82 39.39 14.21
CA ILE A 67 2.62 38.81 14.78
C ILE A 67 2.88 37.37 15.23
N LEU A 68 3.52 36.55 14.39
CA LEU A 68 3.86 35.16 14.74
C LEU A 68 4.83 35.07 15.93
N ALA A 69 5.84 35.95 15.98
CA ALA A 69 6.76 36.01 17.10
C ALA A 69 6.06 36.40 18.41
N LYS A 70 5.15 37.41 18.37
CA LYS A 70 4.33 37.80 19.53
C LYS A 70 3.41 36.68 20.00
N ALA A 71 2.79 35.96 19.06
CA ALA A 71 1.94 34.82 19.37
C ALA A 71 2.74 33.67 20.04
N ALA A 72 3.96 33.40 19.53
CA ALA A 72 4.84 32.38 20.13
C ALA A 72 5.33 32.80 21.55
N VAL A 73 5.62 34.08 21.75
CA VAL A 73 5.97 34.62 23.09
C VAL A 73 4.77 34.49 24.05
N ALA A 74 3.57 34.85 23.60
CA ALA A 74 2.37 34.67 24.42
C ALA A 74 2.12 33.19 24.76
N LYS A 75 2.35 32.30 23.80
CA LYS A 75 2.21 30.85 23.99
C LYS A 75 3.22 30.32 25.00
N VAL A 76 4.51 30.64 24.87
CA VAL A 76 5.54 30.14 25.80
C VAL A 76 5.31 30.61 27.22
N ASN A 77 4.74 31.81 27.41
CA ASN A 77 4.38 32.32 28.72
C ASN A 77 3.23 31.56 29.39
N LEU A 78 2.42 30.89 28.60
CA LEU A 78 1.30 30.05 29.07
C LEU A 78 1.69 28.57 29.17
N ASN A 79 2.85 28.17 28.65
CA ASN A 79 3.32 26.81 28.72
C ASN A 79 3.68 26.44 30.18
N ALA A 80 3.47 25.18 30.52
CA ALA A 80 3.94 24.60 31.77
C ALA A 80 5.13 23.65 31.49
N PRO A 81 6.09 23.54 32.41
CA PRO A 81 7.14 22.54 32.33
C PRO A 81 6.51 21.14 32.32
N LEU A 82 6.78 20.38 31.25
CA LEU A 82 6.28 19.01 31.13
C LEU A 82 7.40 18.01 31.40
N THR A 83 7.04 16.87 31.97
CA THR A 83 7.91 15.72 32.09
C THR A 83 7.53 14.71 31.03
N PRO A 84 8.46 14.26 30.18
CA PRO A 84 8.18 13.22 29.21
C PRO A 84 7.68 11.95 29.91
N GLY A 85 6.56 11.43 29.46
CA GLY A 85 6.14 10.08 29.84
C GLY A 85 6.98 9.04 29.08
N GLU A 86 7.29 7.95 29.73
CA GLU A 86 7.92 6.78 29.12
C GLU A 86 6.90 5.67 28.99
N SER A 87 6.83 5.04 27.85
CA SER A 87 6.04 3.85 27.60
C SER A 87 6.89 2.80 26.90
N PRO A 88 6.84 1.55 27.34
CA PRO A 88 7.53 0.48 26.61
C PRO A 88 6.99 0.38 25.19
N VAL A 89 7.86 0.12 24.23
CA VAL A 89 7.50 0.00 22.83
C VAL A 89 7.65 -1.44 22.38
N THR A 90 6.60 -1.99 21.79
CA THR A 90 6.65 -3.31 21.13
C THR A 90 7.54 -3.21 19.90
N LYS A 91 8.71 -3.88 19.94
CA LYS A 91 9.71 -3.83 18.84
C LYS A 91 9.35 -4.78 17.71
N ARG A 92 8.17 -4.58 17.11
CA ARG A 92 7.64 -5.35 15.98
C ARG A 92 6.74 -4.45 15.15
N ALA A 93 6.80 -4.56 13.85
CA ALA A 93 5.98 -3.76 12.94
C ALA A 93 4.93 -4.61 12.22
N LEU A 94 3.83 -3.97 11.84
CA LEU A 94 2.82 -4.50 10.93
C LEU A 94 2.85 -3.69 9.64
N VAL A 95 2.87 -4.38 8.50
CA VAL A 95 2.68 -3.79 7.17
C VAL A 95 1.37 -4.29 6.59
N ILE A 96 0.44 -3.38 6.32
CA ILE A 96 -0.87 -3.69 5.73
C ILE A 96 -0.79 -3.49 4.22
N GLY A 97 -0.78 -4.61 3.50
CA GLY A 97 -0.66 -4.70 2.05
C GLY A 97 0.67 -5.29 1.59
N GLY A 98 0.61 -6.39 0.85
CA GLY A 98 1.75 -7.12 0.30
C GLY A 98 2.10 -6.71 -1.14
N GLY A 99 1.82 -5.47 -1.55
CA GLY A 99 2.32 -4.89 -2.79
C GLY A 99 3.78 -4.47 -2.69
N ILE A 100 4.37 -3.92 -3.78
CA ILE A 100 5.80 -3.56 -3.83
C ILE A 100 6.23 -2.61 -2.69
N ALA A 101 5.38 -1.65 -2.32
CA ALA A 101 5.66 -0.74 -1.21
C ALA A 101 5.73 -1.47 0.13
N GLY A 102 4.78 -2.38 0.39
CA GLY A 102 4.77 -3.18 1.62
C GLY A 102 5.92 -4.18 1.67
N ILE A 103 6.22 -4.84 0.56
CA ILE A 103 7.37 -5.74 0.41
C ILE A 103 8.67 -5.01 0.74
N GLN A 104 8.93 -3.86 0.10
CA GLN A 104 10.15 -3.09 0.35
C GLN A 104 10.23 -2.59 1.80
N THR A 105 9.12 -2.06 2.34
CA THR A 105 9.05 -1.63 3.73
C THR A 105 9.37 -2.77 4.71
N ALA A 106 8.84 -3.97 4.46
CA ALA A 106 9.11 -5.11 5.32
C ALA A 106 10.57 -5.54 5.27
N LEU A 107 11.19 -5.53 4.09
CA LEU A 107 12.62 -5.81 3.92
C LEU A 107 13.46 -4.78 4.68
N ASP A 108 13.19 -3.49 4.52
CA ASP A 108 13.95 -2.42 5.18
C ASP A 108 13.83 -2.51 6.73
N ILE A 109 12.64 -2.85 7.25
CA ILE A 109 12.43 -3.05 8.69
C ILE A 109 13.18 -4.28 9.20
N ALA A 110 13.14 -5.38 8.44
CA ALA A 110 13.83 -6.62 8.79
C ALA A 110 15.36 -6.44 8.76
N ASP A 111 15.88 -5.72 7.78
CA ASP A 111 17.30 -5.37 7.66
C ASP A 111 17.77 -4.46 8.81
N ALA A 112 16.89 -3.58 9.31
CA ALA A 112 17.14 -2.80 10.53
C ALA A 112 17.10 -3.65 11.82
N GLY A 113 16.80 -4.93 11.72
CA GLY A 113 16.87 -5.90 12.83
C GLY A 113 15.53 -6.15 13.52
N PHE A 114 14.42 -5.61 13.07
CA PHE A 114 13.11 -5.73 13.72
C PHE A 114 12.21 -6.77 13.05
N PRO A 115 11.48 -7.59 13.82
CA PRO A 115 10.43 -8.45 13.28
C PRO A 115 9.31 -7.63 12.63
N VAL A 116 8.78 -8.14 11.52
CA VAL A 116 7.69 -7.50 10.80
C VAL A 116 6.71 -8.52 10.22
N ASP A 117 5.43 -8.21 10.29
CA ASP A 117 4.38 -9.00 9.67
C ASP A 117 3.79 -8.24 8.48
N ILE A 118 3.54 -8.96 7.39
CA ILE A 118 2.78 -8.45 6.23
C ILE A 118 1.40 -9.09 6.24
N VAL A 119 0.35 -8.29 6.19
CA VAL A 119 -1.03 -8.75 6.00
C VAL A 119 -1.49 -8.39 4.60
N GLU A 120 -1.83 -9.42 3.79
CA GLU A 120 -2.27 -9.27 2.40
C GLU A 120 -3.63 -9.94 2.19
N THR A 121 -4.57 -9.17 1.63
CA THR A 121 -5.96 -9.63 1.41
C THR A 121 -6.10 -10.67 0.29
N LYS A 122 -5.16 -10.68 -0.64
CA LYS A 122 -5.10 -11.65 -1.75
C LYS A 122 -4.36 -12.92 -1.32
N PRO A 123 -4.54 -14.04 -2.05
CA PRO A 123 -3.85 -15.29 -1.74
C PRO A 123 -2.33 -15.26 -1.85
N THR A 124 -1.76 -14.20 -2.39
CA THR A 124 -0.32 -14.00 -2.63
C THR A 124 0.04 -12.53 -2.47
N ILE A 125 1.28 -12.25 -2.09
CA ILE A 125 1.86 -10.91 -2.18
C ILE A 125 2.22 -10.57 -3.64
N GLY A 126 2.60 -9.32 -3.91
CA GLY A 126 2.96 -8.81 -5.24
C GLY A 126 2.12 -7.62 -5.69
N GLY A 127 0.87 -7.56 -5.26
CA GLY A 127 -0.03 -6.43 -5.53
C GLY A 127 -0.24 -6.13 -7.02
N LYS A 128 -0.45 -4.86 -7.33
CA LYS A 128 -0.65 -4.40 -8.72
C LYS A 128 0.60 -4.57 -9.59
N MET A 129 1.80 -4.51 -9.01
CA MET A 129 3.04 -4.68 -9.79
C MET A 129 3.14 -6.06 -10.43
N ALA A 130 2.57 -7.10 -9.81
CA ALA A 130 2.50 -8.44 -10.41
C ALA A 130 1.62 -8.48 -11.68
N GLN A 131 0.73 -7.51 -11.88
CA GLN A 131 -0.15 -7.40 -13.04
C GLN A 131 0.47 -6.59 -14.19
N LEU A 132 1.54 -5.83 -13.94
CA LEU A 132 2.21 -5.01 -14.95
C LEU A 132 3.12 -5.86 -15.84
N ASP A 133 3.26 -5.45 -17.09
CA ASP A 133 4.29 -5.98 -17.99
C ASP A 133 5.64 -5.32 -17.69
N LYS A 134 5.69 -4.00 -17.76
CA LYS A 134 6.91 -3.22 -17.52
C LYS A 134 6.65 -2.09 -16.53
N THR A 135 7.70 -1.72 -15.81
CA THR A 135 7.68 -0.56 -14.90
C THR A 135 7.79 0.75 -15.67
N PHE A 136 7.30 1.82 -15.07
CA PHE A 136 7.46 3.18 -15.55
C PHE A 136 8.32 3.95 -14.51
N PRO A 137 9.25 4.81 -14.95
CA PRO A 137 9.60 5.19 -16.32
C PRO A 137 10.73 4.34 -16.95
N THR A 138 11.27 3.37 -16.24
CA THR A 138 12.50 2.65 -16.60
C THR A 138 12.31 1.60 -17.69
N LEU A 139 11.06 1.17 -17.94
CA LEU A 139 10.69 0.10 -18.88
C LEU A 139 11.28 -1.27 -18.54
N ASP A 140 11.66 -1.46 -17.29
CA ASP A 140 12.13 -2.75 -16.79
C ASP A 140 10.99 -3.75 -16.69
N CYS A 141 11.31 -5.03 -16.79
CA CYS A 141 10.37 -6.11 -16.57
C CYS A 141 9.83 -6.08 -15.13
N ALA A 142 8.54 -5.88 -14.94
CA ALA A 142 7.94 -5.77 -13.62
C ALA A 142 8.10 -7.06 -12.80
N ALA A 143 7.91 -8.23 -13.41
CA ALA A 143 8.10 -9.51 -12.75
C ALA A 143 9.56 -9.76 -12.37
N CYS A 144 10.51 -9.30 -13.19
CA CYS A 144 11.95 -9.48 -12.93
C CYS A 144 12.44 -8.67 -11.74
N ILE A 145 11.82 -7.52 -11.44
CA ILE A 145 12.10 -6.71 -10.25
C ILE A 145 11.35 -7.25 -9.03
N LEU A 146 10.07 -7.59 -9.21
CA LEU A 146 9.19 -7.96 -8.12
C LEU A 146 9.50 -9.35 -7.54
N THR A 147 9.73 -10.35 -8.42
CA THR A 147 9.88 -11.75 -8.00
C THR A 147 11.02 -11.96 -7.01
N PRO A 148 12.25 -11.44 -7.23
CA PRO A 148 13.32 -11.56 -6.26
C PRO A 148 12.93 -11.00 -4.89
N LYS A 149 12.34 -9.81 -4.84
CA LYS A 149 11.89 -9.19 -3.58
C LYS A 149 10.81 -10.00 -2.85
N MET A 150 9.89 -10.64 -3.59
CA MET A 150 8.89 -11.55 -3.00
C MET A 150 9.57 -12.79 -2.39
N VAL A 151 10.61 -13.32 -3.05
CA VAL A 151 11.39 -14.45 -2.55
C VAL A 151 12.20 -14.04 -1.32
N ASP A 152 12.86 -12.88 -1.34
CA ASP A 152 13.61 -12.35 -0.21
C ASP A 152 12.70 -12.20 1.03
N VAL A 153 11.47 -11.68 0.86
CA VAL A 153 10.48 -11.60 1.94
C VAL A 153 10.12 -12.99 2.47
N ALA A 154 9.91 -13.98 1.59
CA ALA A 154 9.52 -15.33 2.00
C ALA A 154 10.64 -16.11 2.72
N GLN A 155 11.88 -15.76 2.43
CA GLN A 155 13.07 -16.41 3.01
C GLN A 155 13.61 -15.71 4.26
N ASN A 156 13.15 -14.49 4.55
CA ASN A 156 13.62 -13.71 5.68
C ASN A 156 12.95 -14.16 6.98
N GLU A 157 13.74 -14.70 7.92
CA GLU A 157 13.28 -15.21 9.21
C GLU A 157 12.56 -14.15 10.09
N LYS A 158 12.80 -12.87 9.86
CA LYS A 158 12.16 -11.77 10.59
C LYS A 158 10.84 -11.33 9.97
N ILE A 159 10.49 -11.83 8.78
CA ILE A 159 9.26 -11.47 8.08
C ILE A 159 8.27 -12.62 8.11
N ARG A 160 7.08 -12.37 8.63
CA ARG A 160 5.96 -13.31 8.56
C ARG A 160 4.89 -12.77 7.61
N ILE A 161 4.43 -13.63 6.71
CA ILE A 161 3.40 -13.28 5.72
C ILE A 161 2.06 -13.89 6.15
N PHE A 162 1.06 -13.04 6.38
CA PHE A 162 -0.35 -13.40 6.48
C PHE A 162 -1.01 -13.12 5.13
N SER A 163 -0.89 -14.05 4.19
CA SER A 163 -1.61 -13.96 2.93
C SER A 163 -3.05 -14.43 3.10
N TYR A 164 -3.94 -13.98 2.21
CA TYR A 164 -5.39 -14.21 2.26
C TYR A 164 -6.02 -13.80 3.60
N SER A 165 -5.51 -12.69 4.15
CA SER A 165 -5.84 -12.20 5.50
C SER A 165 -6.16 -10.71 5.46
N GLU A 166 -6.92 -10.24 6.43
CA GLU A 166 -7.29 -8.83 6.57
C GLU A 166 -7.22 -8.37 8.03
N VAL A 167 -6.82 -7.12 8.24
CA VAL A 167 -6.90 -6.48 9.55
C VAL A 167 -8.35 -6.07 9.78
N THR A 168 -8.95 -6.56 10.87
CA THR A 168 -10.36 -6.29 11.19
C THR A 168 -10.54 -5.31 12.34
N ASP A 169 -9.56 -5.22 13.24
CA ASP A 169 -9.60 -4.28 14.36
C ASP A 169 -8.19 -3.83 14.76
N VAL A 170 -8.08 -2.58 15.18
CA VAL A 170 -6.84 -1.97 15.70
C VAL A 170 -7.17 -1.13 16.92
N LYS A 171 -6.56 -1.44 18.05
CA LYS A 171 -6.68 -0.71 19.31
C LYS A 171 -5.32 -0.27 19.82
N GLY A 172 -5.29 0.58 20.84
CA GLY A 172 -4.06 1.01 21.47
C GLY A 172 -3.56 2.36 20.94
N PHE A 173 -2.26 2.57 20.98
CA PHE A 173 -1.59 3.83 20.64
C PHE A 173 -0.20 3.57 20.06
N VAL A 174 0.42 4.61 19.54
CA VAL A 174 1.78 4.54 18.93
C VAL A 174 2.77 3.90 19.93
N GLY A 175 3.40 2.85 19.50
CA GLY A 175 4.28 2.00 20.31
C GLY A 175 3.63 0.73 20.84
N ASN A 176 2.29 0.67 20.96
CA ASN A 176 1.55 -0.45 21.53
C ASN A 176 0.16 -0.59 20.90
N PHE A 177 0.11 -1.19 19.72
CA PHE A 177 -1.13 -1.53 19.03
C PHE A 177 -1.51 -2.99 19.29
N ASP A 178 -2.76 -3.23 19.64
CA ASP A 178 -3.40 -4.55 19.64
C ASP A 178 -4.18 -4.68 18.34
N VAL A 179 -3.83 -5.68 17.53
CA VAL A 179 -4.38 -5.83 16.16
C VAL A 179 -5.00 -7.20 16.01
N THR A 180 -6.24 -7.24 15.53
CA THR A 180 -6.93 -8.48 15.16
C THR A 180 -6.81 -8.71 13.65
N ILE A 181 -6.23 -9.84 13.29
CA ILE A 181 -6.05 -10.29 11.89
C ILE A 181 -6.99 -11.46 11.65
N LYS A 182 -7.85 -11.32 10.65
CA LYS A 182 -8.70 -12.40 10.16
C LYS A 182 -8.01 -13.11 9.01
N LYS A 183 -7.59 -14.35 9.22
CA LYS A 183 -7.08 -15.25 8.18
C LYS A 183 -8.25 -16.00 7.56
N LYS A 184 -8.54 -15.77 6.28
CA LYS A 184 -9.65 -16.39 5.56
C LYS A 184 -9.36 -17.85 5.27
N ALA A 185 -10.39 -18.67 5.32
CA ALA A 185 -10.30 -20.07 4.97
C ALA A 185 -9.87 -20.25 3.50
N ARG A 186 -8.67 -20.74 3.29
CA ARG A 186 -8.11 -21.04 1.96
C ARG A 186 -8.58 -22.39 1.44
N TYR A 187 -9.07 -23.27 2.33
CA TYR A 187 -9.44 -24.67 2.09
C TYR A 187 -8.29 -25.52 1.54
N VAL A 188 -7.07 -25.05 1.69
CA VAL A 188 -5.83 -25.73 1.34
C VAL A 188 -4.81 -25.41 2.45
N LYS A 189 -4.21 -26.44 3.03
CA LYS A 189 -3.20 -26.32 4.08
C LYS A 189 -1.91 -25.77 3.48
N GLU A 190 -1.46 -24.61 3.96
CA GLU A 190 -0.34 -23.85 3.41
C GLU A 190 1.01 -24.58 3.63
N ASP A 191 1.16 -25.22 4.78
CA ASP A 191 2.33 -25.97 5.21
C ASP A 191 2.53 -27.29 4.45
N ILE A 192 1.49 -27.80 3.84
CA ILE A 192 1.50 -29.10 3.12
C ILE A 192 1.48 -28.90 1.59
N CYS A 193 0.87 -27.82 1.11
CA CYS A 193 0.71 -27.59 -0.33
C CYS A 193 2.03 -27.30 -1.04
N THR A 194 2.38 -28.14 -2.01
CA THR A 194 3.61 -27.99 -2.81
C THR A 194 3.47 -27.02 -4.01
N GLY A 195 2.26 -26.48 -4.24
CA GLY A 195 2.01 -25.59 -5.39
C GLY A 195 2.11 -26.26 -6.76
N CYS A 196 1.95 -27.57 -6.86
CA CYS A 196 2.15 -28.33 -8.10
C CYS A 196 1.08 -28.08 -9.19
N GLY A 197 -0.09 -27.53 -8.84
CA GLY A 197 -1.16 -27.20 -9.80
C GLY A 197 -2.07 -28.34 -10.23
N ALA A 198 -1.81 -29.60 -9.87
CA ALA A 198 -2.62 -30.76 -10.28
C ALA A 198 -4.11 -30.63 -9.91
N CYS A 199 -4.41 -30.07 -8.74
CA CYS A 199 -5.77 -29.79 -8.31
C CYS A 199 -6.47 -28.76 -9.20
N THR A 200 -5.74 -27.75 -9.68
CA THR A 200 -6.25 -26.75 -10.60
C THR A 200 -6.62 -27.40 -11.94
N GLU A 201 -5.76 -28.21 -12.52
CA GLU A 201 -6.00 -28.85 -13.81
C GLU A 201 -7.21 -29.77 -13.83
N LYS A 202 -7.50 -30.43 -12.73
CA LYS A 202 -8.63 -31.38 -12.63
C LYS A 202 -9.94 -30.74 -12.17
N CYS A 203 -9.94 -29.47 -11.78
CA CYS A 203 -11.16 -28.79 -11.36
C CYS A 203 -12.15 -28.64 -12.53
N PRO A 204 -13.44 -29.07 -12.38
CA PRO A 204 -14.42 -28.98 -13.45
C PRO A 204 -14.96 -27.56 -13.65
N GLN A 205 -14.85 -26.69 -12.63
CA GLN A 205 -15.30 -25.30 -12.71
C GLN A 205 -14.27 -24.45 -13.46
N LYS A 206 -14.52 -24.27 -14.78
CA LYS A 206 -13.58 -23.63 -15.71
C LYS A 206 -13.95 -22.19 -16.10
N LYS A 207 -15.14 -21.72 -15.69
CA LYS A 207 -15.71 -20.44 -16.11
C LYS A 207 -15.80 -19.46 -14.92
N VAL A 208 -14.77 -19.41 -14.09
CA VAL A 208 -14.67 -18.42 -13.02
C VAL A 208 -13.90 -17.21 -13.55
N PRO A 209 -14.44 -16.00 -13.52
CA PRO A 209 -13.70 -14.82 -13.95
C PRO A 209 -12.35 -14.73 -13.24
N ASN A 210 -11.29 -14.51 -14.00
CA ASN A 210 -9.95 -14.40 -13.46
C ASN A 210 -9.68 -12.95 -13.03
N GLU A 211 -9.78 -12.67 -11.75
CA GLU A 211 -9.55 -11.35 -11.18
C GLU A 211 -8.11 -10.85 -11.35
N PHE A 212 -7.14 -11.76 -11.48
CA PHE A 212 -5.76 -11.37 -11.77
C PHE A 212 -5.61 -10.79 -13.18
N ASN A 213 -6.37 -11.29 -14.12
CA ASN A 213 -6.47 -10.77 -15.49
C ASN A 213 -7.68 -9.85 -15.70
N LEU A 214 -8.24 -9.27 -14.61
CA LEU A 214 -9.34 -8.30 -14.64
C LEU A 214 -10.61 -8.82 -15.34
N GLY A 215 -10.82 -10.14 -15.32
CA GLY A 215 -11.98 -10.79 -15.94
C GLY A 215 -11.85 -11.04 -17.44
N MET A 216 -10.73 -10.70 -18.07
CA MET A 216 -10.53 -10.91 -19.52
C MET A 216 -10.38 -12.37 -19.90
N ASP A 217 -10.06 -13.25 -18.97
CA ASP A 217 -10.05 -14.70 -19.12
C ASP A 217 -10.71 -15.39 -17.94
N ASN A 218 -10.70 -16.72 -17.94
CA ASN A 218 -11.30 -17.52 -16.89
C ASN A 218 -10.24 -18.34 -16.16
N ARG A 219 -10.39 -18.45 -14.85
CA ARG A 219 -9.68 -19.38 -13.99
C ARG A 219 -10.59 -20.53 -13.51
N ARG A 220 -10.03 -21.40 -12.73
CA ARG A 220 -10.80 -22.47 -12.05
C ARG A 220 -11.18 -22.06 -10.63
N ALA A 221 -12.13 -22.80 -10.02
CA ALA A 221 -12.54 -22.54 -8.64
C ALA A 221 -11.44 -22.83 -7.62
N ILE A 222 -10.51 -23.75 -7.93
CA ILE A 222 -9.24 -23.89 -7.19
C ILE A 222 -8.12 -23.40 -8.09
N TYR A 223 -7.27 -22.50 -7.58
CA TYR A 223 -6.30 -21.78 -8.40
C TYR A 223 -5.09 -21.30 -7.60
N ILE A 224 -4.04 -21.01 -8.31
CA ILE A 224 -2.89 -20.20 -7.88
C ILE A 224 -2.94 -18.95 -8.74
N PRO A 225 -2.91 -17.72 -8.18
CA PRO A 225 -3.17 -16.49 -8.95
C PRO A 225 -2.24 -16.27 -10.15
N PHE A 226 -0.95 -16.55 -10.00
CA PHE A 226 0.05 -16.49 -11.08
C PHE A 226 1.25 -17.38 -10.74
N ALA A 227 2.10 -17.64 -11.71
CA ALA A 227 3.16 -18.64 -11.60
C ALA A 227 4.21 -18.35 -10.51
N GLN A 228 4.53 -17.07 -10.29
CA GLN A 228 5.51 -16.58 -9.29
C GLN A 228 4.88 -16.25 -7.93
N ALA A 229 3.65 -16.70 -7.66
CA ALA A 229 2.93 -16.43 -6.41
C ALA A 229 3.76 -16.78 -5.16
N VAL A 230 3.70 -15.93 -4.14
CA VAL A 230 4.33 -16.13 -2.82
C VAL A 230 3.29 -15.80 -1.74
N PRO A 231 2.89 -16.78 -0.89
CA PRO A 231 3.22 -18.21 -1.00
C PRO A 231 2.61 -18.84 -2.25
N LYS A 232 3.29 -19.84 -2.81
CA LYS A 232 2.79 -20.60 -3.96
C LYS A 232 1.85 -21.72 -3.50
N VAL A 233 0.69 -21.33 -3.02
CA VAL A 233 -0.33 -22.21 -2.44
C VAL A 233 -1.64 -22.06 -3.19
N ALA A 234 -2.28 -23.16 -3.53
CA ALA A 234 -3.60 -23.12 -4.15
C ALA A 234 -4.65 -22.56 -3.16
N THR A 235 -5.67 -21.93 -3.70
CA THR A 235 -6.81 -21.38 -2.94
C THR A 235 -8.09 -21.85 -3.59
N ILE A 236 -9.07 -22.26 -2.79
CA ILE A 236 -10.42 -22.61 -3.28
C ILE A 236 -11.32 -21.39 -3.09
N ASP A 237 -11.95 -20.95 -4.17
CA ASP A 237 -12.97 -19.91 -4.13
C ASP A 237 -14.32 -20.54 -3.72
N PRO A 238 -14.85 -20.23 -2.52
CA PRO A 238 -16.09 -20.82 -2.03
C PRO A 238 -17.30 -20.45 -2.88
N ASN A 239 -17.26 -19.31 -3.58
CA ASN A 239 -18.36 -18.83 -4.40
C ASN A 239 -18.54 -19.65 -5.69
N TYR A 240 -17.52 -20.40 -6.10
CA TYR A 240 -17.56 -21.18 -7.34
C TYR A 240 -17.29 -22.68 -7.14
N CYS A 241 -16.85 -23.08 -5.94
CA CYS A 241 -16.53 -24.47 -5.67
C CYS A 241 -17.80 -25.33 -5.50
N THR A 242 -18.00 -26.32 -6.37
CA THR A 242 -19.15 -27.25 -6.29
C THR A 242 -19.12 -28.05 -4.99
N MET A 243 -17.95 -28.49 -4.51
CA MET A 243 -17.84 -29.24 -3.26
C MET A 243 -18.33 -28.43 -2.07
N LEU A 244 -17.87 -27.18 -1.93
CA LEU A 244 -18.26 -26.31 -0.82
C LEU A 244 -19.74 -25.89 -0.88
N LYS A 245 -20.31 -25.79 -2.11
CA LYS A 245 -21.71 -25.41 -2.29
C LYS A 245 -22.68 -26.58 -2.13
N THR A 246 -22.32 -27.76 -2.61
CA THR A 246 -23.31 -28.89 -2.77
C THR A 246 -22.84 -30.20 -2.15
N GLY A 247 -21.59 -30.30 -1.69
CA GLY A 247 -21.01 -31.55 -1.21
C GLY A 247 -20.72 -32.61 -2.29
N LYS A 248 -21.00 -32.33 -3.57
CA LYS A 248 -21.01 -33.33 -4.65
C LYS A 248 -19.81 -33.20 -5.60
N CYS A 249 -18.60 -33.11 -5.08
CA CYS A 249 -17.37 -33.06 -5.89
C CYS A 249 -16.22 -33.74 -5.12
N GLY A 250 -15.04 -33.13 -5.02
CA GLY A 250 -13.88 -33.64 -4.30
C GLY A 250 -12.74 -34.09 -5.22
N LEU A 251 -12.79 -33.72 -6.53
CA LEU A 251 -11.75 -34.11 -7.47
C LEU A 251 -10.36 -33.55 -7.08
N CYS A 252 -10.29 -32.31 -6.60
CA CYS A 252 -9.02 -31.72 -6.18
C CYS A 252 -8.40 -32.46 -4.97
N SER A 253 -9.21 -32.95 -4.03
CA SER A 253 -8.71 -33.77 -2.92
C SER A 253 -8.20 -35.14 -3.40
N LYS A 254 -8.87 -35.77 -4.37
CA LYS A 254 -8.48 -37.09 -4.91
C LYS A 254 -7.13 -37.04 -5.68
N VAL A 255 -6.81 -35.93 -6.31
CA VAL A 255 -5.56 -35.78 -7.08
C VAL A 255 -4.44 -35.13 -6.28
N CYS A 256 -4.69 -34.65 -5.07
CA CYS A 256 -3.70 -34.04 -4.23
C CYS A 256 -2.90 -35.11 -3.51
N THR A 257 -1.72 -35.46 -4.02
CA THR A 257 -0.82 -36.47 -3.42
C THR A 257 -0.30 -36.06 -2.05
N ALA A 258 -0.17 -34.73 -1.80
CA ALA A 258 0.24 -34.21 -0.51
C ALA A 258 -0.91 -34.18 0.53
N GLY A 259 -2.16 -34.40 0.14
CA GLY A 259 -3.29 -34.36 1.07
C GLY A 259 -3.61 -32.96 1.64
N ALA A 260 -3.25 -31.90 0.93
CA ALA A 260 -3.36 -30.52 1.42
C ALA A 260 -4.79 -29.96 1.42
N ILE A 261 -5.78 -30.61 0.80
CA ILE A 261 -7.14 -30.08 0.67
C ILE A 261 -7.94 -30.30 1.96
N ASP A 262 -8.49 -29.23 2.51
CA ASP A 262 -9.34 -29.25 3.70
C ASP A 262 -10.61 -28.41 3.48
N TYR A 263 -11.71 -29.08 3.14
CA TYR A 263 -12.99 -28.41 2.91
C TYR A 263 -13.68 -27.91 4.20
N ASN A 264 -13.19 -28.32 5.37
CA ASN A 264 -13.74 -27.93 6.68
C ASN A 264 -13.01 -26.73 7.29
N ALA A 265 -11.99 -26.19 6.61
CA ALA A 265 -11.27 -25.04 7.07
C ALA A 265 -12.23 -23.86 7.34
N LYS A 266 -11.97 -23.12 8.40
CA LYS A 266 -12.73 -21.93 8.81
C LYS A 266 -11.82 -20.72 8.87
N ASP A 267 -12.43 -19.55 8.87
CA ASP A 267 -11.70 -18.32 9.14
C ASP A 267 -11.12 -18.37 10.56
N GLU A 268 -9.88 -17.91 10.70
CA GLU A 268 -9.16 -17.81 11.97
C GLU A 268 -8.96 -16.35 12.35
N PHE A 269 -9.06 -16.04 13.65
CA PHE A 269 -8.77 -14.72 14.18
C PHE A 269 -7.51 -14.81 15.03
N ILE A 270 -6.55 -13.95 14.71
CA ILE A 270 -5.23 -13.90 15.35
C ILE A 270 -5.08 -12.53 15.97
N GLU A 271 -4.76 -12.48 17.26
CA GLU A 271 -4.47 -11.25 17.99
C GLU A 271 -2.96 -11.11 18.16
N GLU A 272 -2.43 -9.96 17.74
CA GLU A 272 -0.99 -9.68 17.77
C GLU A 272 -0.73 -8.24 18.22
N LYS A 273 0.46 -8.03 18.82
CA LYS A 273 0.91 -6.72 19.27
C LYS A 273 1.99 -6.13 18.39
N TYR A 274 1.86 -4.85 18.08
CA TYR A 274 2.80 -4.12 17.22
C TYR A 274 3.14 -2.74 17.80
N GLY A 275 4.37 -2.29 17.61
CA GLY A 275 4.78 -0.94 17.98
C GLY A 275 4.53 0.08 16.87
N ALA A 276 4.49 -0.38 15.63
CA ALA A 276 4.23 0.47 14.46
C ALA A 276 3.37 -0.24 13.42
N ILE A 277 2.56 0.53 12.70
CA ILE A 277 1.73 0.04 11.59
C ILE A 277 2.03 0.90 10.37
N VAL A 278 2.37 0.25 9.26
CA VAL A 278 2.58 0.89 7.96
C VAL A 278 1.45 0.51 7.02
N ALA A 279 0.70 1.50 6.54
CA ALA A 279 -0.35 1.31 5.57
C ALA A 279 0.23 1.37 4.14
N ALA A 280 0.31 0.22 3.47
CA ALA A 280 0.80 0.07 2.10
C ALA A 280 -0.28 -0.55 1.19
N THR A 281 -1.52 -0.10 1.35
CA THR A 281 -2.74 -0.69 0.75
C THR A 281 -2.86 -0.49 -0.77
N GLY A 282 -1.93 0.24 -1.38
CA GLY A 282 -1.89 0.48 -2.82
C GLY A 282 -3.02 1.37 -3.31
N PHE A 283 -3.48 1.13 -4.53
CA PHE A 283 -4.58 1.88 -5.16
C PHE A 283 -5.56 0.92 -5.84
N ASN A 284 -6.78 1.38 -6.04
CA ASN A 284 -7.75 0.75 -6.91
C ASN A 284 -7.95 1.61 -8.16
N PRO A 285 -8.00 1.02 -9.38
CA PRO A 285 -8.41 1.72 -10.57
C PRO A 285 -9.81 2.32 -10.37
N ILE A 286 -10.05 3.46 -11.00
CA ILE A 286 -11.39 4.06 -10.97
C ILE A 286 -12.39 3.13 -11.66
N SER A 287 -13.61 3.01 -11.09
CA SER A 287 -14.66 2.25 -11.76
C SER A 287 -15.12 2.97 -13.02
N MET A 288 -15.13 2.26 -14.13
CA MET A 288 -15.60 2.78 -15.41
C MET A 288 -17.14 2.90 -15.51
N ASP A 289 -17.88 2.32 -14.55
CA ASP A 289 -19.35 2.42 -14.48
C ASP A 289 -19.87 3.85 -14.34
N LYS A 290 -19.00 4.79 -13.99
CA LYS A 290 -19.31 6.22 -13.87
C LYS A 290 -19.12 7.01 -15.17
N PHE A 291 -18.63 6.36 -16.23
CA PHE A 291 -18.14 7.00 -17.46
C PHE A 291 -18.74 6.34 -18.69
N ASP A 292 -20.07 6.35 -18.77
CA ASP A 292 -20.84 5.75 -19.88
C ASP A 292 -20.48 6.33 -21.25
N GLU A 293 -20.00 7.59 -21.26
CA GLU A 293 -19.53 8.30 -22.45
C GLU A 293 -18.38 7.61 -23.18
N PHE A 294 -17.63 6.75 -22.50
CA PHE A 294 -16.52 5.97 -23.11
C PHE A 294 -16.94 4.57 -23.55
N ALA A 295 -18.20 4.19 -23.38
CA ALA A 295 -18.75 2.90 -23.83
C ALA A 295 -18.01 1.64 -23.31
N TYR A 296 -17.35 1.72 -22.15
CA TYR A 296 -16.59 0.59 -21.57
C TYR A 296 -17.45 -0.66 -21.37
N SER A 297 -18.66 -0.51 -20.86
CA SER A 297 -19.60 -1.63 -20.67
C SER A 297 -20.28 -2.11 -21.96
N GLN A 298 -20.18 -1.35 -23.06
CA GLN A 298 -20.86 -1.61 -24.32
C GLN A 298 -19.97 -2.25 -25.37
N SER A 299 -18.67 -1.98 -25.32
CA SER A 299 -17.67 -2.52 -26.26
C SER A 299 -16.54 -3.23 -25.52
N LYS A 300 -16.27 -4.47 -25.90
CA LYS A 300 -15.17 -5.26 -25.36
C LYS A 300 -13.78 -4.68 -25.70
N ASP A 301 -13.68 -3.85 -26.74
CA ASP A 301 -12.43 -3.25 -27.20
C ASP A 301 -12.13 -1.92 -26.51
N VAL A 302 -13.02 -1.44 -25.67
CA VAL A 302 -12.76 -0.34 -24.73
C VAL A 302 -12.24 -0.93 -23.44
N ILE A 303 -10.96 -0.76 -23.18
CA ILE A 303 -10.25 -1.39 -22.06
C ILE A 303 -9.56 -0.34 -21.19
N THR A 304 -9.32 -0.67 -19.94
CA THR A 304 -8.52 0.14 -19.04
C THR A 304 -7.03 -0.05 -19.29
N SER A 305 -6.21 0.88 -18.82
CA SER A 305 -4.74 0.77 -18.94
C SER A 305 -4.18 -0.48 -18.24
N LEU A 306 -4.80 -0.94 -17.15
CA LEU A 306 -4.34 -2.16 -16.46
C LEU A 306 -4.71 -3.43 -17.23
N GLU A 307 -5.85 -3.44 -17.92
CA GLU A 307 -6.22 -4.52 -18.86
C GLU A 307 -5.25 -4.57 -20.03
N LEU A 308 -4.84 -3.42 -20.55
CA LEU A 308 -3.79 -3.37 -21.59
C LEU A 308 -2.47 -3.98 -21.11
N GLU A 309 -2.04 -3.69 -19.87
CA GLU A 309 -0.87 -4.34 -19.26
C GLU A 309 -1.00 -5.86 -19.28
N ARG A 310 -2.19 -6.38 -18.97
CA ARG A 310 -2.40 -7.84 -18.99
C ARG A 310 -2.37 -8.43 -20.38
N LEU A 311 -2.86 -7.73 -21.40
CA LEU A 311 -2.76 -8.17 -22.80
C LEU A 311 -1.31 -8.15 -23.29
N MET A 312 -0.52 -7.15 -22.90
CA MET A 312 0.89 -7.03 -23.31
C MET A 312 1.83 -7.99 -22.55
N ASN A 313 1.40 -8.53 -21.43
CA ASN A 313 2.23 -9.38 -20.59
C ASN A 313 2.28 -10.83 -21.12
N ALA A 314 3.48 -11.42 -21.22
CA ALA A 314 3.67 -12.79 -21.70
C ALA A 314 2.90 -13.85 -20.89
N ALA A 315 2.60 -13.60 -19.62
CA ALA A 315 1.75 -14.43 -18.76
C ALA A 315 0.28 -13.96 -18.73
N GLY A 316 -0.10 -13.06 -19.62
CA GLY A 316 -1.46 -12.54 -19.77
C GLY A 316 -2.38 -13.42 -20.62
N PRO A 317 -3.64 -13.01 -20.82
CA PRO A 317 -4.65 -13.79 -21.50
C PRO A 317 -4.31 -14.17 -22.94
N THR A 318 -3.52 -13.34 -23.61
CA THR A 318 -3.14 -13.47 -25.04
C THR A 318 -1.68 -13.86 -25.24
N GLY A 319 -0.99 -14.25 -24.14
CA GLY A 319 0.44 -14.63 -24.23
C GLY A 319 1.37 -13.48 -24.63
N GLY A 320 0.98 -12.23 -24.36
CA GLY A 320 1.75 -11.02 -24.69
C GLY A 320 1.51 -10.49 -26.08
N THR A 321 0.64 -11.11 -26.85
CA THR A 321 0.23 -10.60 -28.17
C THR A 321 -0.94 -9.65 -28.01
N LEU A 322 -0.82 -8.42 -28.49
CA LEU A 322 -1.89 -7.44 -28.39
C LEU A 322 -3.00 -7.78 -29.39
N LEU A 323 -4.09 -8.29 -28.89
CA LEU A 323 -5.27 -8.69 -29.65
C LEU A 323 -6.51 -7.95 -29.14
N ARG A 324 -7.46 -7.68 -30.01
CA ARG A 324 -8.76 -7.10 -29.66
C ARG A 324 -9.58 -8.14 -28.87
N PRO A 325 -10.13 -7.78 -27.70
CA PRO A 325 -10.95 -8.70 -26.90
C PRO A 325 -12.24 -9.15 -27.58
N SER A 326 -12.73 -8.40 -28.57
CA SER A 326 -13.98 -8.71 -29.28
C SER A 326 -13.85 -9.92 -30.23
N ASP A 327 -12.76 -10.00 -30.99
CA ASP A 327 -12.61 -10.96 -32.10
C ASP A 327 -11.25 -11.69 -32.12
N GLY A 328 -10.28 -11.28 -31.32
CA GLY A 328 -8.95 -11.88 -31.26
C GLY A 328 -8.01 -11.47 -32.41
N GLU A 329 -8.37 -10.44 -33.17
CA GLU A 329 -7.52 -9.91 -34.24
C GLU A 329 -6.62 -8.79 -33.76
N HIS A 330 -5.54 -8.49 -34.51
CA HIS A 330 -4.66 -7.37 -34.21
C HIS A 330 -5.37 -6.02 -34.39
N PRO A 331 -5.24 -5.07 -33.45
CA PRO A 331 -5.74 -3.72 -33.66
C PRO A 331 -4.90 -2.97 -34.72
N HIS A 332 -5.55 -2.33 -35.71
CA HIS A 332 -4.87 -1.44 -36.67
C HIS A 332 -4.69 -0.03 -36.09
N THR A 333 -5.57 0.37 -35.20
CA THR A 333 -5.54 1.71 -34.58
C THR A 333 -5.86 1.59 -33.10
N ILE A 334 -5.08 2.27 -32.26
CA ILE A 334 -5.28 2.35 -30.82
C ILE A 334 -5.47 3.81 -30.44
N VAL A 335 -6.53 4.10 -29.67
CA VAL A 335 -6.83 5.43 -29.15
C VAL A 335 -6.67 5.44 -27.64
N PHE A 336 -5.83 6.32 -27.13
CA PHE A 336 -5.64 6.51 -25.71
C PHE A 336 -6.45 7.71 -25.22
N VAL A 337 -7.44 7.46 -24.34
CA VAL A 337 -8.26 8.49 -23.73
C VAL A 337 -7.66 8.86 -22.37
N GLN A 338 -7.26 10.12 -22.23
CA GLN A 338 -6.60 10.63 -21.03
C GLN A 338 -7.56 11.40 -20.13
N CYS A 339 -7.14 11.68 -18.90
CA CYS A 339 -7.86 12.45 -17.89
C CYS A 339 -9.21 11.86 -17.44
N VAL A 340 -9.46 10.57 -17.69
CA VAL A 340 -10.70 9.91 -17.23
C VAL A 340 -10.73 9.92 -15.69
N GLY A 341 -11.79 10.53 -15.12
CA GLY A 341 -11.92 10.69 -13.67
C GLY A 341 -10.95 11.71 -13.05
N SER A 342 -10.35 12.58 -13.87
CA SER A 342 -9.42 13.64 -13.45
C SER A 342 -9.64 14.90 -14.29
N ARG A 343 -9.15 16.06 -13.81
CA ARG A 343 -9.20 17.36 -14.49
C ARG A 343 -10.62 17.79 -14.89
N CYS A 344 -11.56 17.59 -14.00
CA CYS A 344 -12.95 17.99 -14.22
C CYS A 344 -13.35 19.05 -13.20
N GLU A 345 -13.50 20.31 -13.65
CA GLU A 345 -13.91 21.43 -12.80
C GLU A 345 -15.40 21.40 -12.48
N ALA A 346 -16.23 20.97 -13.43
CA ALA A 346 -17.68 21.00 -13.31
C ALA A 346 -18.32 19.70 -12.80
N CYS A 347 -17.56 18.61 -12.65
CA CYS A 347 -18.10 17.29 -12.32
C CYS A 347 -17.39 16.65 -11.11
N ALA A 348 -17.45 17.31 -9.96
CA ALA A 348 -16.82 16.83 -8.71
C ALA A 348 -17.22 15.38 -8.34
N ALA A 349 -18.38 14.91 -8.78
CA ALA A 349 -18.82 13.53 -8.59
C ALA A 349 -18.06 12.52 -9.48
N LYS A 350 -17.55 12.95 -10.65
CA LYS A 350 -16.87 12.09 -11.64
C LYS A 350 -15.36 12.32 -11.74
N GLY A 351 -14.82 13.40 -11.18
CA GLY A 351 -13.42 13.77 -11.34
C GLY A 351 -12.85 14.63 -10.23
N LYS A 352 -11.64 15.10 -10.46
CA LYS A 352 -10.90 16.03 -9.62
C LYS A 352 -10.35 17.19 -10.47
N GLU A 353 -10.18 18.35 -9.86
CA GLU A 353 -9.67 19.54 -10.56
C GLU A 353 -8.18 19.45 -10.90
N TYR A 354 -7.42 18.65 -10.16
CA TYR A 354 -5.98 18.50 -10.31
C TYR A 354 -5.58 17.34 -11.22
N CYS A 355 -4.36 17.41 -11.75
CA CYS A 355 -3.73 16.35 -12.54
C CYS A 355 -2.69 15.61 -11.69
N SER A 356 -2.73 14.28 -11.69
CA SER A 356 -1.71 13.42 -11.02
C SER A 356 -0.37 13.40 -11.77
N LYS A 357 -0.32 13.87 -13.03
CA LYS A 357 0.85 13.87 -13.92
C LYS A 357 1.41 12.49 -14.24
N ILE A 358 0.65 11.42 -14.07
CA ILE A 358 1.08 10.04 -14.27
C ILE A 358 0.56 9.44 -15.56
N CYS A 359 -0.75 9.59 -15.87
CA CYS A 359 -1.38 8.84 -16.94
C CYS A 359 -0.79 9.10 -18.32
N CYS A 360 -0.42 10.34 -18.65
CA CYS A 360 0.19 10.65 -19.95
C CYS A 360 1.55 9.95 -20.13
N MET A 361 2.37 9.94 -19.09
CA MET A 361 3.67 9.26 -19.12
C MET A 361 3.51 7.74 -19.16
N TYR A 362 2.52 7.21 -18.41
CA TYR A 362 2.18 5.80 -18.43
C TYR A 362 1.66 5.35 -19.80
N THR A 363 0.87 6.19 -20.47
CA THR A 363 0.44 5.96 -21.87
C THR A 363 1.62 5.97 -22.84
N ALA A 364 2.56 6.92 -22.71
CA ALA A 364 3.75 6.95 -23.55
C ALA A 364 4.60 5.67 -23.41
N LYS A 365 4.59 5.03 -22.25
CA LYS A 365 5.18 3.69 -22.07
C LYS A 365 4.44 2.63 -22.86
N HIS A 366 3.11 2.69 -22.98
CA HIS A 366 2.31 1.71 -23.70
C HIS A 366 2.41 1.86 -25.21
N ALA A 367 2.50 3.09 -25.72
CA ALA A 367 2.65 3.39 -27.15
C ALA A 367 4.05 3.03 -27.67
#